data_7698c9e8b51a76a477cfb700a1ca04a3
#
_entry.id   7698c9e8b51a76a477cfb700a1ca04a3
#
_cell.length_a   1.000
_cell.length_b   1.000
_cell.length_c   1.000
_cell.angle_alpha   90.00
_cell.angle_beta   90.00
_cell.angle_gamma   90.00
#
_symmetry.space_group_name_H-M   'P 1'
#
loop_
_entity.id
_entity.type
_entity.pdbx_description
1 polymer ?
#
loop_
_entity_poly.entity_id
_entity_poly.type
_entity_poly.pdbx_seq_one_letter_code
_entity_poly.pdbx_strand_id
1 'polypeptide(L)'
;VLFGVDNVYRAGTIGTVAEKTAFGFVKGYCEDKGISMRTAEVERLAAGCTGVKRTTGQHPGGIVVVPDYMDVSDFTPFQFPADDPKSAWRTTHFDYHAIDQDLLKLDILGHSDPTQLRMIQDLTKMDILTVPLDDKDTMSIFTSTKALGVTNEQIMCNTGTLGIPEFGTPFTIGMVAETKPTTFAELIKISGLSHGTDVWLGNAQELIKNNIVPFKEVIGCRDDIMVYLMYHGVAPIKAFKIMEFVRKGKASKDPETWAGHRKTMEE
;
A
#
# COMPACT_ATOMS: atom_id res chain seq x y z
N VAL A 1 11.70 3.17 26.74
CA VAL A 1 12.87 2.56 27.40
C VAL A 1 14.15 2.85 26.63
N LEU A 2 14.17 2.66 25.29
CA LEU A 2 15.41 2.85 24.51
C LEU A 2 15.80 4.32 24.36
N PHE A 3 14.84 5.20 24.08
CA PHE A 3 15.10 6.62 23.76
C PHE A 3 14.62 7.59 24.85
N GLY A 4 14.03 7.10 25.93
CA GLY A 4 13.38 7.93 26.94
C GLY A 4 11.92 8.28 26.60
N VAL A 5 11.11 8.56 27.60
CA VAL A 5 9.67 8.84 27.44
C VAL A 5 9.45 10.22 26.78
N ASP A 6 10.32 11.18 27.09
CA ASP A 6 10.18 12.55 26.63
C ASP A 6 10.72 12.78 25.21
N ASN A 7 11.41 11.80 24.66
CA ASN A 7 12.03 11.85 23.33
C ASN A 7 11.26 11.10 22.24
N VAL A 8 10.11 10.50 22.59
CA VAL A 8 9.36 9.63 21.67
C VAL A 8 7.94 10.15 21.49
N TYR A 9 7.56 10.37 20.23
CA TYR A 9 6.27 10.91 19.85
C TYR A 9 5.65 10.06 18.74
N ARG A 10 4.32 9.99 18.68
CA ARG A 10 3.62 9.52 17.49
C ARG A 10 3.82 10.51 16.37
N ALA A 11 4.04 10.04 15.14
CA ALA A 11 4.07 10.91 13.97
C ALA A 11 2.68 11.49 13.71
N GLY A 12 2.59 12.80 13.56
CA GLY A 12 1.36 13.48 13.18
C GLY A 12 1.06 13.35 11.70
N THR A 13 -0.20 13.45 11.37
CA THR A 13 -0.70 13.55 9.99
C THR A 13 -1.65 14.73 9.88
N ILE A 14 -1.69 15.37 8.71
CA ILE A 14 -2.64 16.44 8.42
C ILE A 14 -3.52 15.99 7.25
N GLY A 15 -4.81 15.81 7.54
CA GLY A 15 -5.80 15.55 6.52
C GLY A 15 -6.20 16.82 5.81
N THR A 16 -6.16 16.80 4.48
CA THR A 16 -6.59 17.90 3.61
C THR A 16 -7.89 17.55 2.91
N VAL A 17 -8.57 18.57 2.41
CA VAL A 17 -9.78 18.38 1.59
C VAL A 17 -9.38 17.79 0.24
N ALA A 18 -9.84 16.57 -0.05
CA ALA A 18 -9.63 15.92 -1.33
C ALA A 18 -10.57 16.52 -2.41
N GLU A 19 -10.16 16.44 -3.67
CA GLU A 19 -10.89 17.00 -4.82
C GLU A 19 -12.37 16.57 -4.87
N LYS A 20 -12.66 15.27 -4.74
CA LYS A 20 -14.04 14.75 -4.71
C LYS A 20 -14.84 15.30 -3.53
N THR A 21 -14.21 15.50 -2.37
CA THR A 21 -14.84 16.07 -1.19
C THR A 21 -15.13 17.55 -1.40
N ALA A 22 -14.18 18.29 -1.96
CA ALA A 22 -14.35 19.70 -2.32
C ALA A 22 -15.49 19.89 -3.32
N PHE A 23 -15.55 19.06 -4.36
CA PHE A 23 -16.64 19.06 -5.32
C PHE A 23 -18.01 18.81 -4.65
N GLY A 24 -18.08 17.82 -3.76
CA GLY A 24 -19.28 17.54 -2.97
C GLY A 24 -19.72 18.71 -2.08
N PHE A 25 -18.79 19.41 -1.45
CA PHE A 25 -19.09 20.60 -0.66
C PHE A 25 -19.68 21.74 -1.50
N VAL A 26 -19.11 22.01 -2.68
CA VAL A 26 -19.65 23.05 -3.58
C VAL A 26 -21.04 22.67 -4.08
N LYS A 27 -21.25 21.40 -4.45
CA LYS A 27 -22.57 20.90 -4.85
C LYS A 27 -23.60 21.02 -3.73
N GLY A 28 -23.28 20.55 -2.53
CA GLY A 28 -24.16 20.68 -1.37
C GLY A 28 -24.52 22.13 -1.04
N TYR A 29 -23.53 23.02 -1.10
CA TYR A 29 -23.80 24.47 -0.93
C TYR A 29 -24.76 25.01 -1.98
N CYS A 30 -24.58 24.62 -3.25
CA CYS A 30 -25.50 25.03 -4.32
C CYS A 30 -26.93 24.54 -4.07
N GLU A 31 -27.10 23.29 -3.65
CA GLU A 31 -28.38 22.69 -3.31
C GLU A 31 -29.04 23.41 -2.14
N ASP A 32 -28.31 23.63 -1.05
CA ASP A 32 -28.80 24.30 0.17
C ASP A 32 -29.25 25.75 -0.10
N LYS A 33 -28.60 26.42 -1.05
CA LYS A 33 -28.89 27.82 -1.42
C LYS A 33 -29.80 27.95 -2.65
N GLY A 34 -30.19 26.85 -3.27
CA GLY A 34 -30.99 26.88 -4.51
C GLY A 34 -30.27 27.54 -5.69
N ILE A 35 -28.92 27.47 -5.72
CA ILE A 35 -28.09 28.09 -6.78
C ILE A 35 -27.83 27.06 -7.85
N SER A 36 -28.08 27.40 -9.11
CA SER A 36 -27.68 26.62 -10.26
C SER A 36 -26.34 27.11 -10.80
N MET A 37 -25.33 26.21 -10.83
CA MET A 37 -24.01 26.50 -11.39
C MET A 37 -23.67 25.52 -12.50
N ARG A 38 -22.92 25.99 -13.51
CA ARG A 38 -22.31 25.12 -14.52
C ARG A 38 -21.25 24.24 -13.86
N THR A 39 -21.05 23.01 -14.34
CA THR A 39 -20.07 22.06 -13.81
C THR A 39 -18.66 22.66 -13.76
N ALA A 40 -18.24 23.36 -14.81
CA ALA A 40 -16.93 24.04 -14.84
C ALA A 40 -16.74 25.07 -13.71
N GLU A 41 -17.79 25.77 -13.30
CA GLU A 41 -17.72 26.72 -12.19
C GLU A 41 -17.66 25.97 -10.84
N VAL A 42 -18.41 24.87 -10.70
CA VAL A 42 -18.30 23.98 -9.54
C VAL A 42 -16.89 23.43 -9.41
N GLU A 43 -16.29 22.97 -10.51
CA GLU A 43 -14.90 22.47 -10.55
C GLU A 43 -13.88 23.55 -10.17
N ARG A 44 -14.04 24.78 -10.70
CA ARG A 44 -13.18 25.92 -10.36
C ARG A 44 -13.22 26.24 -8.87
N LEU A 45 -14.41 26.27 -8.26
CA LEU A 45 -14.57 26.50 -6.82
C LEU A 45 -14.02 25.34 -5.99
N ALA A 46 -14.27 24.10 -6.42
CA ALA A 46 -13.74 22.90 -5.79
C ALA A 46 -12.20 22.87 -5.79
N ALA A 47 -11.59 23.28 -6.91
CA ALA A 47 -10.12 23.40 -6.99
C ALA A 47 -9.57 24.40 -5.98
N GLY A 48 -10.25 25.52 -5.73
CA GLY A 48 -9.87 26.48 -4.69
C GLY A 48 -10.01 25.97 -3.24
N CYS A 49 -10.84 24.94 -3.02
CA CYS A 49 -11.01 24.30 -1.70
C CYS A 49 -10.12 23.05 -1.54
N THR A 50 -9.60 22.50 -2.62
CA THR A 50 -8.76 21.31 -2.59
C THR A 50 -7.42 21.60 -1.92
N GLY A 51 -6.95 20.65 -1.06
CA GLY A 51 -5.68 20.80 -0.35
C GLY A 51 -5.75 21.65 0.93
N VAL A 52 -6.89 22.28 1.23
CA VAL A 52 -7.06 23.00 2.49
C VAL A 52 -6.95 22.03 3.67
N LYS A 53 -6.14 22.36 4.66
CA LYS A 53 -5.95 21.57 5.87
C LYS A 53 -7.26 21.52 6.66
N ARG A 54 -7.67 20.33 7.06
CA ARG A 54 -8.97 20.10 7.71
C ARG A 54 -8.84 19.47 9.08
N THR A 55 -8.07 18.40 9.19
CA THR A 55 -7.96 17.61 10.42
C THR A 55 -6.52 17.27 10.72
N THR A 56 -6.22 17.08 11.99
CA THR A 56 -5.00 16.42 12.45
C THR A 56 -5.30 14.97 12.80
N GLY A 57 -4.30 14.11 12.69
CA GLY A 57 -4.40 12.70 13.02
C GLY A 57 -3.06 12.13 13.44
N GLN A 58 -3.05 10.84 13.71
CA GLN A 58 -1.85 10.08 14.02
C GLN A 58 -1.54 9.10 12.89
N HIS A 59 -0.27 8.99 12.55
CA HIS A 59 0.20 7.90 11.71
C HIS A 59 0.06 6.56 12.46
N PRO A 60 -0.48 5.50 11.86
CA PRO A 60 -0.79 4.25 12.57
C PRO A 60 0.44 3.54 13.15
N GLY A 61 1.60 3.67 12.52
CA GLY A 61 2.83 3.00 12.93
C GLY A 61 4.05 3.92 13.05
N GLY A 62 3.92 5.22 12.74
CA GLY A 62 5.03 6.16 12.74
C GLY A 62 5.39 6.63 14.15
N ILE A 63 6.63 6.42 14.54
CA ILE A 63 7.23 6.90 15.79
C ILE A 63 8.35 7.85 15.44
N VAL A 64 8.24 9.08 15.92
CA VAL A 64 9.28 10.11 15.77
C VAL A 64 10.18 10.09 17.01
N VAL A 65 11.47 10.09 16.80
CA VAL A 65 12.47 10.13 17.86
C VAL A 65 13.19 11.47 17.81
N VAL A 66 13.13 12.20 18.92
CA VAL A 66 13.84 13.47 19.13
C VAL A 66 15.17 13.17 19.81
N PRO A 67 16.30 13.75 19.38
CA PRO A 67 17.58 13.60 20.07
C PRO A 67 17.49 14.04 21.53
N ASP A 68 18.22 13.39 22.43
CA ASP A 68 18.16 13.62 23.88
C ASP A 68 18.73 14.98 24.32
N TYR A 69 19.47 15.65 23.44
CA TYR A 69 20.02 16.99 23.67
C TYR A 69 19.15 18.11 23.06
N MET A 70 17.97 17.79 22.51
CA MET A 70 17.02 18.75 21.89
C MET A 70 15.62 18.56 22.47
N ASP A 71 14.77 19.56 22.34
CA ASP A 71 13.35 19.51 22.69
C ASP A 71 12.49 19.35 21.43
N VAL A 72 11.35 18.69 21.56
CA VAL A 72 10.41 18.53 20.46
C VAL A 72 9.93 19.87 19.91
N SER A 73 9.83 20.87 20.76
CA SER A 73 9.41 22.23 20.37
C SER A 73 10.39 22.96 19.46
N ASP A 74 11.65 22.48 19.35
CA ASP A 74 12.61 22.98 18.38
C ASP A 74 12.20 22.62 16.93
N PHE A 75 11.36 21.59 16.77
CA PHE A 75 10.95 21.06 15.46
C PHE A 75 9.45 21.25 15.20
N THR A 76 8.61 21.01 16.20
CA THR A 76 7.16 20.99 16.03
C THR A 76 6.44 21.13 17.36
N PRO A 77 5.29 21.80 17.41
CA PRO A 77 4.36 21.64 18.53
C PRO A 77 3.93 20.16 18.63
N PHE A 78 3.51 19.76 19.81
CA PHE A 78 2.88 18.45 19.98
C PHE A 78 1.45 18.60 20.52
N GLN A 79 0.67 17.55 20.36
CA GLN A 79 -0.72 17.47 20.82
C GLN A 79 -0.98 16.14 21.47
N PHE A 80 -2.01 16.10 22.31
CA PHE A 80 -2.53 14.84 22.85
C PHE A 80 -3.60 14.26 21.93
N PRO A 81 -3.65 12.92 21.73
CA PRO A 81 -4.71 12.27 20.99
C PRO A 81 -6.09 12.63 21.53
N ALA A 82 -7.03 12.99 20.66
CA ALA A 82 -8.39 13.39 21.03
C ALA A 82 -8.44 14.51 22.09
N ASP A 83 -7.40 15.37 22.13
CA ASP A 83 -7.26 16.44 23.11
C ASP A 83 -7.29 15.99 24.58
N ASP A 84 -6.98 14.72 24.84
CA ASP A 84 -6.92 14.15 26.18
C ASP A 84 -5.52 14.27 26.79
N PRO A 85 -5.28 15.23 27.71
CA PRO A 85 -3.97 15.41 28.33
C PRO A 85 -3.53 14.25 29.23
N LYS A 86 -4.42 13.31 29.52
CA LYS A 86 -4.11 12.08 30.28
C LYS A 86 -3.60 10.96 29.39
N SER A 87 -3.60 11.16 28.07
CA SER A 87 -3.06 10.17 27.14
C SER A 87 -1.59 9.91 27.44
N ALA A 88 -1.21 8.65 27.47
CA ALA A 88 0.19 8.23 27.61
C ALA A 88 1.03 8.55 26.35
N TRP A 89 0.40 8.91 25.25
CA TRP A 89 1.04 9.22 23.98
C TRP A 89 0.90 10.70 23.63
N ARG A 90 1.98 11.27 23.10
CA ARG A 90 2.02 12.59 22.50
C ARG A 90 2.25 12.45 21.01
N THR A 91 1.65 13.31 20.20
CA THR A 91 1.71 13.30 18.75
C THR A 91 2.33 14.58 18.25
N THR A 92 3.24 14.51 17.29
CA THR A 92 3.75 15.73 16.63
C THR A 92 2.59 16.43 15.91
N HIS A 93 2.53 17.75 15.96
CA HIS A 93 1.45 18.49 15.30
C HIS A 93 1.71 18.65 13.80
N PHE A 94 2.94 18.95 13.41
CA PHE A 94 3.28 19.03 11.99
C PHE A 94 3.23 17.65 11.35
N ASP A 95 2.80 17.61 10.10
CA ASP A 95 2.94 16.42 9.28
C ASP A 95 4.43 16.05 9.18
N TYR A 96 4.72 14.73 9.27
CA TYR A 96 6.10 14.26 9.26
C TYR A 96 6.88 14.73 8.03
N HIS A 97 6.22 14.83 6.86
CA HIS A 97 6.89 15.31 5.63
C HIS A 97 7.42 16.77 5.72
N ALA A 98 6.94 17.54 6.70
CA ALA A 98 7.47 18.89 6.95
C ALA A 98 8.73 18.90 7.82
N ILE A 99 9.04 17.80 8.49
CA ILE A 99 10.16 17.65 9.45
C ILE A 99 11.02 16.41 9.19
N ASP A 100 10.85 15.76 8.02
CA ASP A 100 11.50 14.50 7.66
C ASP A 100 13.01 14.62 7.41
N GLN A 101 13.50 15.85 7.22
CA GLN A 101 14.92 16.14 7.07
C GLN A 101 15.65 16.26 8.43
N ASP A 102 14.90 16.50 9.48
CA ASP A 102 15.46 16.87 10.80
C ASP A 102 15.31 15.74 11.83
N LEU A 103 14.25 14.94 11.73
CA LEU A 103 13.89 13.91 12.72
C LEU A 103 13.78 12.52 12.10
N LEU A 104 14.27 11.53 12.85
CA LEU A 104 14.10 10.11 12.49
C LEU A 104 12.68 9.67 12.79
N LYS A 105 12.03 9.06 11.79
CA LYS A 105 10.79 8.31 11.97
C LYS A 105 11.06 6.81 11.83
N LEU A 106 10.60 6.06 12.80
CA LEU A 106 10.54 4.61 12.76
C LEU A 106 9.11 4.20 12.44
N ASP A 107 8.91 3.43 11.38
CA ASP A 107 7.62 2.86 11.03
C ASP A 107 7.49 1.47 11.62
N ILE A 108 6.69 1.36 12.70
CA ILE A 108 6.45 0.11 13.42
C ILE A 108 4.99 -0.28 13.21
N LEU A 109 4.79 -1.18 12.27
CA LEU A 109 3.48 -1.71 11.92
C LEU A 109 3.39 -3.17 12.35
N GLY A 110 2.44 -3.46 13.24
CA GLY A 110 2.16 -4.82 13.68
C GLY A 110 1.48 -5.62 12.57
N HIS A 111 1.95 -6.85 12.36
CA HIS A 111 1.33 -7.85 11.49
C HIS A 111 0.75 -8.97 12.34
N SER A 112 -0.43 -9.49 11.96
CA SER A 112 -1.03 -10.66 12.64
C SER A 112 -0.41 -11.98 12.20
N ASP A 113 0.11 -12.05 10.96
CA ASP A 113 0.62 -13.27 10.37
C ASP A 113 1.79 -13.91 11.16
N PRO A 114 2.81 -13.16 11.61
CA PRO A 114 3.87 -13.73 12.45
C PRO A 114 3.34 -14.32 13.76
N THR A 115 2.30 -13.72 14.36
CA THR A 115 1.66 -14.25 15.56
C THR A 115 0.95 -15.56 15.28
N GLN A 116 0.24 -15.66 14.15
CA GLN A 116 -0.42 -16.90 13.71
C GLN A 116 0.59 -18.01 13.45
N LEU A 117 1.66 -17.70 12.71
CA LEU A 117 2.74 -18.64 12.43
C LEU A 117 3.40 -19.14 13.71
N ARG A 118 3.65 -18.25 14.68
CA ARG A 118 4.19 -18.63 15.98
C ARG A 118 3.24 -19.54 16.74
N MET A 119 1.95 -19.25 16.73
CA MET A 119 0.93 -20.11 17.35
C MET A 119 0.91 -21.50 16.71
N ILE A 120 0.96 -21.59 15.39
CA ILE A 120 1.03 -22.86 14.66
C ILE A 120 2.30 -23.64 15.06
N GLN A 121 3.44 -22.98 15.11
CA GLN A 121 4.69 -23.58 15.57
C GLN A 121 4.58 -24.13 17.01
N ASP A 122 3.98 -23.36 17.91
CA ASP A 122 3.83 -23.76 19.30
C ASP A 122 2.86 -24.96 19.46
N LEU A 123 1.82 -25.04 18.64
CA LEU A 123 0.86 -26.15 18.63
C LEU A 123 1.41 -27.42 17.97
N THR A 124 2.05 -27.29 16.82
CA THR A 124 2.54 -28.43 16.04
C THR A 124 3.92 -28.90 16.44
N LYS A 125 4.69 -28.08 17.15
CA LYS A 125 6.12 -28.26 17.46
C LYS A 125 7.01 -28.34 16.21
N MET A 126 6.49 -27.90 15.04
CA MET A 126 7.23 -27.85 13.80
C MET A 126 7.84 -26.46 13.62
N ASP A 127 9.11 -26.41 13.23
CA ASP A 127 9.72 -25.13 12.86
C ASP A 127 9.16 -24.67 11.51
N ILE A 128 8.47 -23.51 11.51
CA ILE A 128 7.84 -22.95 10.32
C ILE A 128 8.85 -22.63 9.19
N LEU A 129 10.12 -22.39 9.53
CA LEU A 129 11.17 -22.11 8.55
C LEU A 129 11.58 -23.36 7.76
N THR A 130 11.20 -24.56 8.22
CA THR A 130 11.47 -25.82 7.53
C THR A 130 10.35 -26.28 6.61
N VAL A 131 9.21 -25.54 6.58
CA VAL A 131 8.06 -25.88 5.73
C VAL A 131 8.43 -25.63 4.25
N PRO A 132 8.28 -26.67 3.37
CA PRO A 132 8.57 -26.51 1.97
C PRO A 132 7.54 -25.58 1.31
N LEU A 133 8.00 -24.69 0.40
CA LEU A 133 7.14 -23.74 -0.30
C LEU A 133 6.58 -24.31 -1.63
N ASP A 134 6.90 -25.54 -1.97
CA ASP A 134 6.54 -26.22 -3.21
C ASP A 134 5.68 -27.47 -3.00
N ASP A 135 5.12 -27.64 -1.80
CA ASP A 135 4.21 -28.75 -1.51
C ASP A 135 2.98 -28.71 -2.44
N LYS A 136 2.77 -29.81 -3.17
CA LYS A 136 1.77 -29.88 -4.24
C LYS A 136 0.34 -29.83 -3.72
N ASP A 137 0.06 -30.43 -2.58
CA ASP A 137 -1.28 -30.45 -1.99
C ASP A 137 -1.60 -29.05 -1.47
N THR A 138 -0.67 -28.40 -0.79
CA THR A 138 -0.81 -27.00 -0.37
C THR A 138 -0.99 -26.06 -1.57
N MET A 139 -0.20 -26.22 -2.63
CA MET A 139 -0.36 -25.40 -3.83
C MET A 139 -1.71 -25.63 -4.51
N SER A 140 -2.27 -26.83 -4.44
CA SER A 140 -3.55 -27.15 -5.05
C SER A 140 -4.74 -26.41 -4.43
N ILE A 141 -4.63 -25.91 -3.18
CA ILE A 141 -5.71 -25.15 -2.52
C ILE A 141 -6.01 -23.81 -3.22
N PHE A 142 -5.06 -23.26 -3.95
CA PHE A 142 -5.27 -22.04 -4.74
C PHE A 142 -6.15 -22.26 -5.96
N THR A 143 -6.33 -23.51 -6.41
CA THR A 143 -7.14 -23.84 -7.59
C THR A 143 -8.29 -24.82 -7.30
N SER A 144 -8.35 -25.37 -6.09
CA SER A 144 -9.31 -26.40 -5.70
C SER A 144 -9.50 -26.44 -4.20
N THR A 145 -10.61 -27.02 -3.74
CA THR A 145 -10.90 -27.26 -2.32
C THR A 145 -10.58 -28.71 -1.89
N LYS A 146 -10.18 -29.56 -2.84
CA LYS A 146 -10.04 -31.02 -2.62
C LYS A 146 -9.04 -31.39 -1.53
N ALA A 147 -7.89 -30.73 -1.50
CA ALA A 147 -6.86 -30.98 -0.48
C ALA A 147 -7.33 -30.66 0.96
N LEU A 148 -8.33 -29.80 1.09
CA LEU A 148 -8.94 -29.46 2.39
C LEU A 148 -10.04 -30.46 2.80
N GLY A 149 -10.40 -31.42 1.93
CA GLY A 149 -11.46 -32.39 2.19
C GLY A 149 -12.88 -31.78 2.25
N VAL A 150 -13.08 -30.62 1.63
CA VAL A 150 -14.37 -29.92 1.58
C VAL A 150 -14.81 -29.68 0.14
N THR A 151 -16.12 -29.50 -0.07
CA THR A 151 -16.65 -29.13 -1.39
C THR A 151 -16.79 -27.63 -1.53
N ASN A 152 -16.85 -27.15 -2.77
CA ASN A 152 -17.07 -25.72 -3.06
C ASN A 152 -18.37 -25.19 -2.45
N GLU A 153 -19.41 -26.02 -2.42
CA GLU A 153 -20.72 -25.68 -1.86
C GLU A 153 -20.66 -25.51 -0.33
N GLN A 154 -19.87 -26.36 0.35
CA GLN A 154 -19.73 -26.28 1.81
C GLN A 154 -19.08 -24.98 2.28
N ILE A 155 -18.14 -24.47 1.50
CA ILE A 155 -17.41 -23.22 1.85
C ILE A 155 -17.85 -22.04 0.97
N MET A 156 -18.76 -22.23 0.04
CA MET A 156 -19.23 -21.20 -0.91
C MET A 156 -18.07 -20.51 -1.65
N CYS A 157 -17.04 -21.28 -2.00
CA CYS A 157 -15.85 -20.77 -2.67
C CYS A 157 -15.24 -21.83 -3.58
N ASN A 158 -14.74 -21.43 -4.74
CA ASN A 158 -14.10 -22.32 -5.72
C ASN A 158 -12.62 -22.60 -5.42
N THR A 159 -12.06 -21.93 -4.42
CA THR A 159 -10.67 -22.09 -3.99
C THR A 159 -10.62 -22.33 -2.48
N GLY A 160 -9.57 -22.98 -2.00
CA GLY A 160 -9.34 -23.22 -0.57
C GLY A 160 -8.73 -22.04 0.17
N THR A 161 -8.82 -20.82 -0.36
CA THR A 161 -8.03 -19.65 0.08
C THR A 161 -8.71 -18.74 1.08
N LEU A 162 -9.96 -19.02 1.49
CA LEU A 162 -10.75 -18.16 2.39
C LEU A 162 -10.05 -17.82 3.71
N GLY A 163 -9.28 -18.76 4.28
CA GLY A 163 -8.55 -18.56 5.53
C GLY A 163 -7.12 -18.07 5.36
N ILE A 164 -6.67 -17.83 4.11
CA ILE A 164 -5.30 -17.37 3.84
C ILE A 164 -5.29 -15.85 3.83
N PRO A 165 -4.45 -15.20 4.67
CA PRO A 165 -4.31 -13.76 4.67
C PRO A 165 -4.06 -13.20 3.27
N GLU A 166 -4.75 -12.12 2.92
CA GLU A 166 -4.73 -11.43 1.63
C GLU A 166 -5.32 -12.22 0.45
N PHE A 167 -5.30 -13.57 0.45
CA PHE A 167 -5.84 -14.42 -0.61
C PHE A 167 -7.31 -14.82 -0.41
N GLY A 168 -7.88 -14.53 0.75
CA GLY A 168 -9.29 -14.82 1.08
C GLY A 168 -10.28 -13.72 0.72
N THR A 169 -9.86 -12.62 0.12
CA THR A 169 -10.76 -11.55 -0.32
C THR A 169 -11.45 -11.90 -1.64
N PRO A 170 -12.69 -11.45 -1.90
CA PRO A 170 -13.36 -11.72 -3.18
C PRO A 170 -12.54 -11.28 -4.40
N PHE A 171 -11.84 -10.16 -4.28
CA PHE A 171 -10.98 -9.64 -5.34
C PHE A 171 -9.82 -10.60 -5.67
N THR A 172 -9.07 -11.02 -4.64
CA THR A 172 -7.93 -11.92 -4.84
C THR A 172 -8.35 -13.33 -5.23
N ILE A 173 -9.48 -13.83 -4.70
CA ILE A 173 -10.08 -15.11 -5.15
C ILE A 173 -10.38 -15.06 -6.65
N GLY A 174 -10.92 -13.93 -7.15
CA GLY A 174 -11.13 -13.72 -8.57
C GLY A 174 -9.83 -13.78 -9.39
N MET A 175 -8.77 -13.12 -8.92
CA MET A 175 -7.44 -13.16 -9.55
C MET A 175 -6.89 -14.60 -9.61
N VAL A 176 -6.96 -15.32 -8.50
CA VAL A 176 -6.50 -16.72 -8.40
C VAL A 176 -7.29 -17.63 -9.34
N ALA A 177 -8.61 -17.46 -9.43
CA ALA A 177 -9.46 -18.23 -10.32
C ALA A 177 -9.13 -17.99 -11.81
N GLU A 178 -8.76 -16.76 -12.16
CA GLU A 178 -8.35 -16.40 -13.53
C GLU A 178 -6.94 -16.87 -13.88
N THR A 179 -5.98 -16.70 -12.97
CA THR A 179 -4.56 -16.98 -13.22
C THR A 179 -4.16 -18.44 -12.98
N LYS A 180 -4.91 -19.16 -12.13
CA LYS A 180 -4.70 -20.59 -11.78
C LYS A 180 -3.24 -20.87 -11.39
N PRO A 181 -2.68 -20.25 -10.37
CA PRO A 181 -1.28 -20.37 -10.02
C PRO A 181 -0.92 -21.81 -9.63
N THR A 182 0.25 -22.25 -10.05
CA THR A 182 0.81 -23.59 -9.78
C THR A 182 2.14 -23.55 -9.05
N THR A 183 2.73 -22.36 -8.90
CA THR A 183 4.03 -22.14 -8.26
C THR A 183 3.96 -21.02 -7.23
N PHE A 184 4.85 -21.09 -6.26
CA PHE A 184 4.98 -20.03 -5.25
C PHE A 184 5.36 -18.67 -5.88
N ALA A 185 6.18 -18.66 -6.92
CA ALA A 185 6.53 -17.43 -7.65
C ALA A 185 5.30 -16.75 -8.28
N GLU A 186 4.34 -17.52 -8.76
CA GLU A 186 3.07 -16.99 -9.27
C GLU A 186 2.20 -16.41 -8.16
N LEU A 187 2.23 -16.99 -6.94
CA LEU A 187 1.55 -16.40 -5.78
C LEU A 187 2.15 -15.06 -5.37
N ILE A 188 3.47 -14.91 -5.43
CA ILE A 188 4.14 -13.62 -5.19
C ILE A 188 3.67 -12.58 -6.20
N LYS A 189 3.54 -12.95 -7.48
CA LYS A 189 3.02 -12.03 -8.51
C LYS A 189 1.57 -11.62 -8.24
N ILE A 190 0.69 -12.56 -7.88
CA ILE A 190 -0.70 -12.26 -7.51
C ILE A 190 -0.73 -11.30 -6.32
N SER A 191 0.06 -11.56 -5.28
CA SER A 191 0.17 -10.67 -4.12
C SER A 191 0.59 -9.26 -4.54
N GLY A 192 1.61 -9.12 -5.39
CA GLY A 192 2.04 -7.82 -5.90
C GLY A 192 0.96 -7.11 -6.73
N LEU A 193 0.29 -7.83 -7.63
CA LEU A 193 -0.75 -7.29 -8.50
C LEU A 193 -2.07 -6.98 -7.76
N SER A 194 -2.30 -7.55 -6.58
CA SER A 194 -3.47 -7.26 -5.75
C SER A 194 -3.38 -5.92 -5.02
N HIS A 195 -2.22 -5.29 -5.01
CA HIS A 195 -1.96 -4.02 -4.34
C HIS A 195 -1.88 -2.86 -5.34
N GLY A 196 -2.42 -1.73 -4.95
CA GLY A 196 -2.41 -0.51 -5.76
C GLY A 196 -3.66 -0.32 -6.61
N THR A 197 -3.89 0.93 -7.01
CA THR A 197 -5.02 1.32 -7.86
C THR A 197 -4.69 0.99 -9.31
N ASP A 198 -5.65 0.37 -10.02
CA ASP A 198 -5.56 0.06 -11.45
C ASP A 198 -4.33 -0.78 -11.87
N VAL A 199 -3.79 -1.59 -10.95
CA VAL A 199 -2.66 -2.47 -11.25
C VAL A 199 -3.12 -3.76 -11.92
N TRP A 200 -4.22 -4.35 -11.44
CA TRP A 200 -4.81 -5.57 -11.99
C TRP A 200 -5.88 -5.28 -13.03
N LEU A 201 -7.01 -4.70 -12.61
CA LEU A 201 -8.16 -4.44 -13.48
C LEU A 201 -7.81 -3.41 -14.55
N GLY A 202 -8.14 -3.73 -15.80
CA GLY A 202 -7.88 -2.86 -16.94
C GLY A 202 -6.39 -2.71 -17.30
N ASN A 203 -5.51 -3.49 -16.67
CA ASN A 203 -4.07 -3.46 -16.89
C ASN A 203 -3.51 -4.89 -17.03
N ALA A 204 -2.84 -5.44 -16.03
CA ALA A 204 -2.22 -6.76 -16.12
C ALA A 204 -3.22 -7.85 -16.49
N GLN A 205 -4.45 -7.78 -15.98
CA GLN A 205 -5.54 -8.69 -16.34
C GLN A 205 -5.80 -8.71 -17.84
N GLU A 206 -5.90 -7.54 -18.50
CA GLU A 206 -6.16 -7.43 -19.93
C GLU A 206 -4.99 -7.97 -20.77
N LEU A 207 -3.76 -7.73 -20.35
CA LEU A 207 -2.57 -8.24 -21.03
C LEU A 207 -2.58 -9.77 -21.04
N ILE A 208 -2.95 -10.39 -19.91
CA ILE A 208 -3.02 -11.85 -19.78
C ILE A 208 -4.21 -12.41 -20.56
N LYS A 209 -5.41 -11.84 -20.41
CA LYS A 209 -6.62 -12.29 -21.12
C LYS A 209 -6.48 -12.23 -22.63
N ASN A 210 -5.83 -11.21 -23.15
CA ASN A 210 -5.62 -11.04 -24.58
C ASN A 210 -4.36 -11.77 -25.10
N ASN A 211 -3.72 -12.62 -24.27
CA ASN A 211 -2.50 -13.34 -24.60
C ASN A 211 -1.35 -12.46 -25.13
N ILE A 212 -1.28 -11.20 -24.68
CA ILE A 212 -0.20 -10.28 -25.03
C ILE A 212 1.09 -10.70 -24.30
N VAL A 213 0.94 -11.09 -23.03
CA VAL A 213 2.04 -11.58 -22.20
C VAL A 213 1.56 -12.74 -21.33
N PRO A 214 2.32 -13.84 -21.22
CA PRO A 214 1.97 -14.93 -20.32
C PRO A 214 2.11 -14.47 -18.86
N PHE A 215 1.27 -15.01 -17.97
CA PHE A 215 1.23 -14.58 -16.56
C PHE A 215 2.61 -14.62 -15.87
N LYS A 216 3.41 -15.66 -16.15
CA LYS A 216 4.76 -15.80 -15.58
C LYS A 216 5.74 -14.65 -15.95
N GLU A 217 5.49 -13.94 -17.05
CA GLU A 217 6.33 -12.87 -17.57
C GLU A 217 5.79 -11.47 -17.24
N VAL A 218 4.57 -11.38 -16.69
CA VAL A 218 3.99 -10.11 -16.25
C VAL A 218 4.84 -9.52 -15.12
N ILE A 219 5.07 -8.22 -15.18
CA ILE A 219 5.62 -7.47 -14.05
C ILE A 219 4.58 -7.43 -12.93
N GLY A 220 4.83 -8.15 -11.85
CA GLY A 220 3.91 -8.33 -10.73
C GLY A 220 4.24 -7.45 -9.52
N CYS A 221 5.47 -7.00 -9.38
CA CYS A 221 5.90 -6.14 -8.27
C CYS A 221 6.99 -5.15 -8.71
N ARG A 222 7.30 -4.19 -7.84
CA ARG A 222 8.32 -3.17 -8.15
C ARG A 222 9.71 -3.76 -8.37
N ASP A 223 10.06 -4.84 -7.68
CA ASP A 223 11.35 -5.50 -7.86
C ASP A 223 11.48 -6.11 -9.25
N ASP A 224 10.39 -6.63 -9.82
CA ASP A 224 10.38 -7.11 -11.22
C ASP A 224 10.79 -6.00 -12.19
N ILE A 225 10.33 -4.75 -11.97
CA ILE A 225 10.71 -3.61 -12.81
C ILE A 225 12.24 -3.40 -12.76
N MET A 226 12.77 -3.35 -11.55
CA MET A 226 14.18 -3.09 -11.34
C MET A 226 15.04 -4.22 -11.95
N VAL A 227 14.69 -5.46 -11.66
CA VAL A 227 15.41 -6.65 -12.14
C VAL A 227 15.33 -6.74 -13.67
N TYR A 228 14.15 -6.51 -14.26
CA TYR A 228 13.98 -6.47 -15.71
C TYR A 228 14.92 -5.44 -16.37
N LEU A 229 14.96 -4.22 -15.87
CA LEU A 229 15.80 -3.16 -16.39
C LEU A 229 17.30 -3.50 -16.25
N MET A 230 17.70 -4.09 -15.12
CA MET A 230 19.09 -4.50 -14.90
C MET A 230 19.51 -5.63 -15.86
N TYR A 231 18.64 -6.58 -16.14
CA TYR A 231 18.90 -7.64 -17.13
C TYR A 231 19.03 -7.09 -18.56
N HIS A 232 18.42 -5.94 -18.84
CA HIS A 232 18.56 -5.24 -20.13
C HIS A 232 19.69 -4.20 -20.13
N GLY A 233 20.59 -4.24 -19.14
CA GLY A 233 21.80 -3.44 -19.13
C GLY A 233 21.70 -2.08 -18.43
N VAL A 234 20.54 -1.72 -17.88
CA VAL A 234 20.40 -0.47 -17.12
C VAL A 234 21.16 -0.56 -15.79
N ALA A 235 22.00 0.42 -15.51
CA ALA A 235 22.76 0.46 -14.26
C ALA A 235 21.84 0.42 -13.02
N PRO A 236 22.20 -0.31 -11.95
CA PRO A 236 21.32 -0.58 -10.80
C PRO A 236 20.68 0.68 -10.18
N ILE A 237 21.47 1.74 -10.00
CA ILE A 237 20.94 3.00 -9.43
C ILE A 237 19.93 3.70 -10.36
N LYS A 238 20.10 3.59 -11.68
CA LYS A 238 19.16 4.12 -12.66
C LYS A 238 17.88 3.25 -12.67
N ALA A 239 18.03 1.93 -12.67
CA ALA A 239 16.93 0.98 -12.60
C ALA A 239 16.08 1.21 -11.33
N PHE A 240 16.71 1.41 -10.17
CA PHE A 240 16.04 1.77 -8.94
C PHE A 240 15.25 3.08 -9.05
N LYS A 241 15.85 4.14 -9.62
CA LYS A 241 15.16 5.44 -9.78
C LYS A 241 13.95 5.34 -10.70
N ILE A 242 14.06 4.59 -11.79
CA ILE A 242 12.94 4.34 -12.72
C ILE A 242 11.84 3.56 -12.01
N MET A 243 12.19 2.48 -11.32
CA MET A 243 11.25 1.68 -10.54
C MET A 243 10.48 2.53 -9.52
N GLU A 244 11.18 3.34 -8.72
CA GLU A 244 10.54 4.22 -7.74
C GLU A 244 9.66 5.30 -8.39
N PHE A 245 10.06 5.80 -9.55
CA PHE A 245 9.27 6.78 -10.30
C PHE A 245 7.94 6.18 -10.80
N VAL A 246 8.00 4.95 -11.35
CA VAL A 246 6.82 4.20 -11.79
C VAL A 246 5.93 3.84 -10.60
N ARG A 247 6.53 3.29 -9.52
CA ARG A 247 5.79 2.91 -8.31
C ARG A 247 4.97 4.06 -7.72
N LYS A 248 5.51 5.27 -7.76
CA LYS A 248 4.84 6.48 -7.24
C LYS A 248 3.81 7.07 -8.21
N GLY A 249 3.57 6.43 -9.36
CA GLY A 249 2.63 6.92 -10.37
C GLY A 249 3.02 8.29 -10.95
N LYS A 250 4.33 8.58 -11.04
CA LYS A 250 4.81 9.89 -11.49
C LYS A 250 4.94 10.02 -13.01
N ALA A 251 4.91 8.91 -13.76
CA ALA A 251 5.13 8.93 -15.21
C ALA A 251 4.17 9.85 -15.98
N SER A 252 2.91 9.96 -15.52
CA SER A 252 1.91 10.86 -16.08
C SER A 252 1.92 12.27 -15.47
N LYS A 253 2.50 12.43 -14.28
CA LYS A 253 2.47 13.69 -13.51
C LYS A 253 3.70 14.56 -13.75
N ASP A 254 4.80 13.96 -14.18
CA ASP A 254 6.09 14.61 -14.43
C ASP A 254 6.68 14.10 -15.76
N PRO A 255 6.15 14.61 -16.90
CA PRO A 255 6.56 14.16 -18.24
C PRO A 255 8.01 14.46 -18.55
N GLU A 256 8.60 15.52 -17.98
CA GLU A 256 9.99 15.92 -18.23
C GLU A 256 10.96 14.89 -17.64
N THR A 257 10.82 14.57 -16.36
CA THR A 257 11.62 13.52 -15.72
C THR A 257 11.40 12.17 -16.38
N TRP A 258 10.14 11.87 -16.76
CA TRP A 258 9.81 10.63 -17.48
C TRP A 258 10.52 10.50 -18.81
N ALA A 259 10.64 11.59 -19.59
CA ALA A 259 11.38 11.58 -20.85
C ALA A 259 12.86 11.18 -20.66
N GLY A 260 13.49 11.65 -19.58
CA GLY A 260 14.85 11.25 -19.23
C GLY A 260 14.97 9.77 -18.86
N HIS A 261 14.00 9.23 -18.11
CA HIS A 261 13.94 7.80 -17.78
C HIS A 261 13.69 6.95 -19.03
N ARG A 262 12.78 7.38 -19.90
CA ARG A 262 12.49 6.71 -21.16
C ARG A 262 13.73 6.60 -22.06
N LYS A 263 14.45 7.71 -22.21
CA LYS A 263 15.73 7.71 -22.97
C LYS A 263 16.73 6.68 -22.41
N THR A 264 16.85 6.59 -21.08
CA THR A 264 17.73 5.60 -20.45
C THR A 264 17.31 4.15 -20.73
N MET A 265 16.02 3.89 -20.94
CA MET A 265 15.51 2.55 -21.29
C MET A 265 15.62 2.24 -22.79
N GLU A 266 15.69 3.25 -23.64
CA GLU A 266 15.82 3.11 -25.10
C GLU A 266 17.30 2.96 -25.54
N GLU A 267 18.26 3.43 -24.74
CA GLU A 267 19.73 3.26 -24.93
C GLU A 267 20.19 1.86 -24.54
#